data_47d981f360ba08f1a726141181fa3705
#
_entry.id   47d981f360ba08f1a726141181fa3705
#
_cell.length_a   1.000
_cell.length_b   1.000
_cell.length_c   1.000
_cell.angle_alpha   90.00
_cell.angle_beta   90.00
_cell.angle_gamma   90.00
#
_symmetry.space_group_name_H-M   'P 1'
#
loop_
_entity.id
_entity.type
_entity.pdbx_description
1 polymer ?
#
loop_
_entity_poly.entity_id
_entity_poly.type
_entity_poly.pdbx_seq_one_letter_code
_entity_poly.pdbx_strand_id
1 'polypeptide(L)'
;YYAQPLKKEGALSGNHPTRSSTQVPVADRLATAYNAAPMAKQKKHPTGTIAQNKKARHDYFIEHRFEAGLVLAGWEVKSLRAGKAQLVDSYVLLKDGEAWLLGSHIAPLTTASTHVIADPTRSRKLLLNKRELEKLFASVQQKGYACVCLSLYWSKHLIKCEIALGKGKKEYDKRHTERERDSDRELQRAVRNKGKED
;
A
#
# COMPACT_ATOMS: atom_id res chain seq x y z
N TYR A 1 1.71 -59.05 -7.85
CA TYR A 1 0.95 -60.04 -7.04
C TYR A 1 -0.30 -59.33 -6.54
N TYR A 2 -1.46 -59.51 -7.19
CA TYR A 2 -2.68 -60.27 -6.87
C TYR A 2 -3.15 -60.00 -5.40
N ALA A 3 -4.38 -59.64 -5.05
CA ALA A 3 -5.68 -60.02 -5.59
C ALA A 3 -6.80 -59.10 -5.04
N GLN A 4 -7.84 -58.91 -5.83
CA GLN A 4 -9.23 -58.55 -5.46
C GLN A 4 -9.99 -59.80 -4.96
N PRO A 5 -11.32 -59.75 -4.78
CA PRO A 5 -12.24 -58.93 -3.97
C PRO A 5 -13.17 -59.82 -3.11
N LEU A 6 -14.08 -59.28 -2.30
CA LEU A 6 -15.30 -60.01 -1.89
C LEU A 6 -16.49 -59.07 -1.61
N LYS A 7 -17.58 -59.38 -2.32
CA LYS A 7 -18.97 -58.94 -2.16
C LYS A 7 -19.65 -59.56 -0.92
N LYS A 8 -20.69 -58.90 -0.40
CA LYS A 8 -22.06 -59.42 -0.14
C LYS A 8 -22.86 -58.30 0.54
N GLU A 9 -23.89 -57.79 -0.08
CA GLU A 9 -25.33 -58.07 -0.12
C GLU A 9 -25.96 -58.38 1.28
N GLY A 10 -27.02 -57.60 1.58
CA GLY A 10 -27.95 -57.79 2.65
C GLY A 10 -29.02 -56.70 2.69
N ALA A 11 -30.12 -56.95 1.97
CA ALA A 11 -31.36 -56.16 2.02
C ALA A 11 -32.16 -56.47 3.29
N LEU A 12 -33.03 -55.52 3.67
CA LEU A 12 -34.42 -55.68 4.19
C LEU A 12 -34.85 -54.36 4.79
N SER A 13 -35.80 -53.64 4.11
CA SER A 13 -37.24 -53.67 4.39
C SER A 13 -37.70 -52.89 5.61
N GLY A 14 -38.50 -51.86 5.39
CA GLY A 14 -39.56 -51.59 6.33
C GLY A 14 -39.90 -50.14 6.65
N ASN A 15 -40.97 -49.65 6.03
CA ASN A 15 -41.98 -48.76 6.56
C ASN A 15 -41.81 -47.24 6.50
N HIS A 16 -42.59 -46.67 5.57
CA HIS A 16 -43.17 -45.31 5.63
C HIS A 16 -44.10 -45.16 6.86
N PRO A 17 -44.22 -43.92 7.36
CA PRO A 17 -45.50 -43.26 7.11
C PRO A 17 -45.36 -41.82 6.61
N THR A 18 -46.24 -41.53 5.70
CA THR A 18 -46.72 -40.25 5.19
C THR A 18 -47.03 -39.24 6.29
N ARG A 19 -46.56 -37.99 6.16
CA ARG A 19 -47.33 -36.82 6.62
C ARG A 19 -46.96 -35.52 5.91
N SER A 20 -47.96 -35.06 5.23
CA SER A 20 -48.46 -33.69 4.99
C SER A 20 -47.49 -32.60 4.55
N SER A 21 -47.67 -32.24 3.31
CA SER A 21 -47.36 -30.96 2.69
C SER A 21 -47.84 -29.76 3.50
N THR A 22 -46.92 -28.95 3.94
CA THR A 22 -47.24 -27.55 4.24
C THR A 22 -46.36 -26.72 3.30
N GLN A 23 -46.95 -26.27 2.21
CA GLN A 23 -46.41 -25.27 1.33
C GLN A 23 -46.22 -23.98 2.12
N VAL A 24 -44.99 -23.53 2.28
CA VAL A 24 -44.66 -22.18 2.70
C VAL A 24 -44.37 -21.36 1.44
N PRO A 25 -44.98 -20.22 1.21
CA PRO A 25 -44.86 -19.48 -0.04
C PRO A 25 -43.44 -18.94 -0.21
N VAL A 26 -42.87 -19.25 -1.36
CA VAL A 26 -41.58 -18.69 -1.84
C VAL A 26 -41.85 -17.32 -2.46
N ALA A 27 -42.05 -16.33 -1.64
CA ALA A 27 -42.10 -14.93 -2.07
C ALA A 27 -41.74 -14.07 -0.86
N ASP A 28 -40.46 -13.94 -0.53
CA ASP A 28 -39.89 -12.77 0.14
C ASP A 28 -38.40 -13.02 0.56
N ARG A 29 -37.53 -13.30 -0.40
CA ARG A 29 -36.09 -13.33 -0.13
C ARG A 29 -35.26 -12.74 -1.26
N LEU A 30 -35.66 -11.60 -1.77
CA LEU A 30 -34.80 -10.79 -2.66
C LEU A 30 -34.88 -9.31 -2.28
N ALA A 31 -34.67 -9.03 -1.02
CA ALA A 31 -34.30 -7.70 -0.56
C ALA A 31 -33.09 -7.85 0.37
N THR A 32 -32.02 -8.50 -0.11
CA THR A 32 -30.73 -8.41 0.56
C THR A 32 -30.17 -7.05 0.20
N ALA A 33 -30.40 -6.12 1.09
CA ALA A 33 -29.79 -4.80 1.13
C ALA A 33 -28.32 -4.93 0.69
N TYR A 34 -27.99 -4.29 -0.40
CA TYR A 34 -26.60 -3.93 -0.76
C TYR A 34 -26.12 -3.00 0.36
N ASN A 35 -25.57 -3.61 1.38
CA ASN A 35 -24.91 -2.89 2.47
C ASN A 35 -23.64 -2.31 1.87
N ALA A 36 -23.73 -1.10 1.34
CA ALA A 36 -22.59 -0.32 0.91
C ALA A 36 -21.65 -0.25 2.11
N ALA A 37 -20.58 -1.00 2.04
CA ALA A 37 -19.52 -0.93 3.03
C ALA A 37 -19.16 0.55 3.19
N PRO A 38 -19.11 1.08 4.43
CA PRO A 38 -18.78 2.47 4.64
C PRO A 38 -17.44 2.75 3.98
N MET A 39 -17.40 3.72 3.06
CA MET A 39 -16.17 4.21 2.44
C MET A 39 -15.17 4.44 3.56
N ALA A 40 -14.10 3.64 3.57
CA ALA A 40 -13.07 3.74 4.57
C ALA A 40 -12.60 5.20 4.61
N LYS A 41 -12.85 5.88 5.73
CA LYS A 41 -12.41 7.26 5.98
C LYS A 41 -10.95 7.34 5.58
N GLN A 42 -10.61 8.16 4.59
CA GLN A 42 -9.24 8.41 4.19
C GLN A 42 -8.47 8.77 5.44
N LYS A 43 -7.55 7.88 5.84
CA LYS A 43 -6.72 8.12 7.03
C LYS A 43 -5.99 9.43 6.80
N LYS A 44 -6.31 10.45 7.59
CA LYS A 44 -5.58 11.73 7.61
C LYS A 44 -4.09 11.40 7.68
N HIS A 45 -3.29 12.00 6.79
CA HIS A 45 -1.84 11.81 6.81
C HIS A 45 -1.32 12.04 8.23
N PRO A 46 -0.54 11.10 8.78
CA PRO A 46 -0.08 11.23 10.16
C PRO A 46 0.73 12.52 10.30
N THR A 47 0.43 13.25 11.33
CA THR A 47 1.16 14.43 11.82
C THR A 47 2.57 13.97 12.21
N GLY A 48 3.51 14.10 11.31
CA GLY A 48 4.89 13.65 11.58
C GLY A 48 5.62 13.13 10.36
N THR A 49 5.37 13.70 9.17
CA THR A 49 6.13 13.36 7.97
C THR A 49 7.60 13.74 8.12
N ILE A 50 8.49 12.75 7.99
CA ILE A 50 9.94 12.91 8.07
C ILE A 50 10.48 13.37 6.71
N ALA A 51 10.12 12.66 5.65
CA ALA A 51 10.55 12.95 4.28
C ALA A 51 9.47 12.58 3.27
N GLN A 52 9.40 13.32 2.15
CA GLN A 52 8.45 13.08 1.06
C GLN A 52 9.17 13.01 -0.28
N ASN A 53 8.75 12.07 -1.12
CA ASN A 53 9.18 11.97 -2.50
C ASN A 53 8.19 12.72 -3.44
N LYS A 54 8.45 14.00 -3.65
CA LYS A 54 7.63 14.82 -4.56
C LYS A 54 7.81 14.38 -6.02
N LYS A 55 9.01 13.92 -6.39
CA LYS A 55 9.34 13.45 -7.74
C LYS A 55 8.53 12.22 -8.11
N ALA A 56 8.38 11.24 -7.21
CA ALA A 56 7.56 10.07 -7.47
C ALA A 56 6.09 10.42 -7.77
N ARG A 57 5.53 11.40 -7.05
CA ARG A 57 4.15 11.89 -7.33
C ARG A 57 4.02 12.65 -8.63
N HIS A 58 5.10 13.25 -9.11
CA HIS A 58 5.15 13.92 -10.40
C HIS A 58 5.26 12.92 -11.54
N ASP A 59 6.13 11.91 -11.40
CA ASP A 59 6.52 11.00 -12.47
C ASP A 59 5.58 9.79 -12.64
N TYR A 60 4.79 9.45 -11.60
CA TYR A 60 3.93 8.28 -11.62
C TYR A 60 2.47 8.62 -11.34
N PHE A 61 1.55 7.91 -12.02
CA PHE A 61 0.16 7.79 -11.61
C PHE A 61 0.08 6.78 -10.47
N ILE A 62 -0.33 7.25 -9.29
CA ILE A 62 -0.42 6.42 -8.09
C ILE A 62 -1.78 5.74 -8.04
N GLU A 63 -1.81 4.41 -8.12
CA GLU A 63 -3.04 3.61 -8.09
C GLU A 63 -3.34 3.06 -6.70
N HIS A 64 -2.36 2.36 -6.11
CA HIS A 64 -2.52 1.73 -4.80
C HIS A 64 -1.41 2.17 -3.84
N ARG A 65 -1.76 2.35 -2.57
CA ARG A 65 -0.82 2.71 -1.51
C ARG A 65 -0.82 1.64 -0.44
N PHE A 66 0.36 1.37 0.09
CA PHE A 66 0.60 0.41 1.17
C PHE A 66 1.44 1.06 2.25
N GLU A 67 1.21 0.64 3.50
CA GLU A 67 2.00 1.04 4.64
C GLU A 67 2.96 -0.08 5.01
N ALA A 68 4.26 0.19 5.00
CA ALA A 68 5.30 -0.76 5.37
C ALA A 68 6.04 -0.32 6.62
N GLY A 69 6.45 -1.26 7.45
CA GLY A 69 7.48 -1.04 8.45
C GLY A 69 8.87 -1.03 7.82
N LEU A 70 9.89 -0.55 8.54
CA LEU A 70 11.28 -0.55 8.09
C LEU A 70 12.19 -1.22 9.12
N VAL A 71 13.16 -1.99 8.64
CA VAL A 71 14.28 -2.48 9.43
C VAL A 71 15.38 -1.43 9.41
N LEU A 72 15.55 -0.72 10.51
CA LEU A 72 16.46 0.41 10.67
C LEU A 72 17.57 0.10 11.68
N ALA A 73 18.74 0.64 11.41
CA ALA A 73 19.83 0.67 12.39
C ALA A 73 19.62 1.81 13.42
N GLY A 74 20.21 1.69 14.59
CA GLY A 74 20.03 2.68 15.66
C GLY A 74 20.44 4.10 15.28
N TRP A 75 21.50 4.26 14.49
CA TRP A 75 21.94 5.57 14.00
C TRP A 75 20.96 6.18 12.98
N GLU A 76 20.30 5.35 12.16
CA GLU A 76 19.27 5.80 11.20
C GLU A 76 18.05 6.35 11.92
N VAL A 77 17.61 5.69 12.99
CA VAL A 77 16.49 6.18 13.80
C VAL A 77 16.81 7.56 14.40
N LYS A 78 18.05 7.76 14.89
CA LYS A 78 18.50 9.07 15.39
C LYS A 78 18.49 10.13 14.29
N SER A 79 18.99 9.81 13.10
CA SER A 79 18.99 10.70 11.92
C SER A 79 17.58 11.03 11.45
N LEU A 80 16.67 10.05 11.42
CA LEU A 80 15.27 10.26 11.05
C LEU A 80 14.51 11.13 12.06
N ARG A 81 14.84 11.05 13.36
CA ARG A 81 14.33 11.99 14.36
C ARG A 81 14.78 13.42 14.11
N ALA A 82 15.97 13.59 13.56
CA ALA A 82 16.51 14.90 13.16
C ALA A 82 16.03 15.34 11.74
N GLY A 83 15.17 14.58 11.10
CA GLY A 83 14.64 14.89 9.75
C GLY A 83 15.69 14.76 8.63
N LYS A 84 16.79 14.05 8.84
CA LYS A 84 17.91 13.93 7.91
C LYS A 84 17.69 12.76 6.92
N ALA A 85 16.62 12.81 6.12
CA ALA A 85 16.30 11.82 5.11
C ALA A 85 15.91 12.44 3.77
N GLN A 86 16.31 11.80 2.68
CA GLN A 86 15.93 12.16 1.30
C GLN A 86 15.44 10.90 0.57
N LEU A 87 14.36 11.07 -0.21
CA LEU A 87 13.67 9.99 -0.91
C LEU A 87 13.57 10.21 -2.43
N VAL A 88 14.28 11.21 -2.97
CA VAL A 88 14.06 11.70 -4.34
C VAL A 88 14.20 10.57 -5.37
N ASP A 89 15.20 9.73 -5.24
CA ASP A 89 15.50 8.64 -6.18
C ASP A 89 15.23 7.26 -5.57
N SER A 90 14.41 7.21 -4.52
CA SER A 90 14.08 5.95 -3.85
C SER A 90 13.00 5.16 -4.58
N TYR A 91 13.21 3.87 -4.65
CA TYR A 91 12.27 2.89 -5.20
C TYR A 91 12.26 1.62 -4.36
N VAL A 92 11.28 0.76 -4.60
CA VAL A 92 11.14 -0.51 -3.89
C VAL A 92 11.48 -1.65 -4.84
N LEU A 93 12.49 -2.42 -4.47
CA LEU A 93 12.86 -3.65 -5.17
C LEU A 93 12.15 -4.83 -4.50
N LEU A 94 11.44 -5.62 -5.29
CA LEU A 94 10.83 -6.87 -4.87
C LEU A 94 11.72 -8.02 -5.33
N LYS A 95 12.30 -8.74 -4.37
CA LYS A 95 13.24 -9.85 -4.66
C LYS A 95 13.07 -10.94 -3.59
N ASP A 96 13.14 -12.20 -4.02
CA ASP A 96 13.13 -13.39 -3.14
C ASP A 96 11.97 -13.42 -2.12
N GLY A 97 10.79 -12.94 -2.52
CA GLY A 97 9.63 -12.87 -1.63
C GLY A 97 9.71 -11.75 -0.58
N GLU A 98 10.62 -10.81 -0.74
CA GLU A 98 10.85 -9.68 0.17
C GLU A 98 10.79 -8.34 -0.57
N ALA A 99 10.54 -7.27 0.17
CA ALA A 99 10.57 -5.91 -0.35
C ALA A 99 11.71 -5.11 0.28
N TRP A 100 12.46 -4.39 -0.55
CA TRP A 100 13.63 -3.61 -0.16
C TRP A 100 13.52 -2.18 -0.64
N LEU A 101 13.74 -1.22 0.24
CA LEU A 101 13.84 0.19 -0.11
C LEU A 101 15.28 0.52 -0.50
N LEU A 102 15.47 0.93 -1.75
CA LEU A 102 16.76 1.34 -2.33
C LEU A 102 16.73 2.83 -2.68
N GLY A 103 17.92 3.42 -2.84
CA GLY A 103 18.07 4.81 -3.25
C GLY A 103 17.60 5.85 -2.24
N SER A 104 17.20 5.42 -1.04
CA SER A 104 16.89 6.34 0.05
C SER A 104 18.16 6.75 0.77
N HIS A 105 18.39 8.06 0.93
CA HIS A 105 19.55 8.60 1.62
C HIS A 105 19.19 9.06 3.03
N ILE A 106 19.85 8.49 4.04
CA ILE A 106 19.72 8.90 5.45
C ILE A 106 21.10 9.34 5.92
N ALA A 107 21.28 10.65 6.11
CA ALA A 107 22.56 11.22 6.51
C ALA A 107 22.86 10.87 7.98
N PRO A 108 24.04 10.31 8.30
CA PRO A 108 24.44 10.09 9.67
C PRO A 108 24.63 11.43 10.38
N LEU A 109 24.32 11.47 11.68
CA LEU A 109 24.61 12.63 12.52
C LEU A 109 26.09 12.63 12.90
N THR A 110 26.66 13.81 13.06
CA THR A 110 28.05 14.00 13.55
C THR A 110 28.29 13.39 14.94
N THR A 111 27.23 13.22 15.71
CA THR A 111 27.22 12.53 17.01
C THR A 111 27.11 11.01 16.91
N ALA A 112 27.10 10.44 15.69
CA ALA A 112 27.13 8.99 15.53
C ALA A 112 28.47 8.47 16.08
N SER A 113 28.38 7.34 16.81
CA SER A 113 29.58 6.73 17.41
C SER A 113 30.59 6.37 16.30
N THR A 114 31.86 6.68 16.56
CA THR A 114 33.01 6.39 15.66
C THR A 114 33.18 4.89 15.33
N HIS A 115 32.54 4.02 16.12
CA HIS A 115 32.59 2.56 15.90
C HIS A 115 31.53 2.02 14.93
N VAL A 116 30.63 2.88 14.41
CA VAL A 116 29.58 2.47 13.49
C VAL A 116 29.90 2.96 12.09
N ILE A 117 30.17 2.03 11.18
CA ILE A 117 30.26 2.34 9.74
C ILE A 117 28.85 2.64 9.26
N ALA A 118 28.53 3.93 9.12
CA ALA A 118 27.21 4.37 8.68
C ALA A 118 27.20 4.49 7.15
N ASP A 119 26.54 3.57 6.45
CA ASP A 119 26.24 3.72 5.03
C ASP A 119 24.91 4.46 4.84
N PRO A 120 24.93 5.72 4.34
CA PRO A 120 23.72 6.51 4.14
C PRO A 120 22.75 5.91 3.12
N THR A 121 23.25 5.13 2.17
CA THR A 121 22.53 4.64 0.99
C THR A 121 22.16 3.17 1.05
N ARG A 122 22.47 2.48 2.14
CA ARG A 122 22.22 1.05 2.28
C ARG A 122 20.77 0.67 1.95
N SER A 123 20.57 -0.54 1.47
CA SER A 123 19.26 -1.14 1.25
C SER A 123 18.55 -1.42 2.58
N ARG A 124 17.26 -1.08 2.69
CA ARG A 124 16.47 -1.26 3.90
C ARG A 124 15.31 -2.20 3.64
N LYS A 125 15.23 -3.28 4.44
CA LYS A 125 14.13 -4.23 4.32
C LYS A 125 12.82 -3.58 4.76
N LEU A 126 11.78 -3.76 3.96
CA LEU A 126 10.42 -3.34 4.25
C LEU A 126 9.64 -4.50 4.87
N LEU A 127 8.86 -4.20 5.89
CA LEU A 127 8.01 -5.16 6.58
C LEU A 127 6.56 -4.94 6.13
N LEU A 128 6.04 -5.90 5.41
CA LEU A 128 4.70 -5.92 4.83
C LEU A 128 3.97 -7.21 5.22
N ASN A 129 2.65 -7.16 5.19
CA ASN A 129 1.85 -8.37 5.32
C ASN A 129 2.01 -9.26 4.08
N LYS A 130 1.98 -10.57 4.25
CA LYS A 130 2.15 -11.53 3.15
C LYS A 130 1.19 -11.25 1.98
N ARG A 131 -0.09 -10.97 2.28
CA ARG A 131 -1.11 -10.65 1.26
C ARG A 131 -0.79 -9.36 0.48
N GLU A 132 -0.23 -8.36 1.14
CA GLU A 132 0.18 -7.09 0.50
C GLU A 132 1.40 -7.32 -0.39
N LEU A 133 2.35 -8.11 0.10
CA LEU A 133 3.55 -8.47 -0.64
C LEU A 133 3.20 -9.25 -1.92
N GLU A 134 2.32 -10.25 -1.83
CA GLU A 134 1.83 -11.00 -2.99
C GLU A 134 1.16 -10.09 -4.04
N LYS A 135 0.33 -9.14 -3.59
CA LYS A 135 -0.28 -8.14 -4.49
C LYS A 135 0.76 -7.25 -5.17
N LEU A 136 1.79 -6.82 -4.43
CA LEU A 136 2.88 -6.03 -4.98
C LEU A 136 3.65 -6.80 -6.04
N PHE A 137 4.03 -8.06 -5.78
CA PHE A 137 4.71 -8.92 -6.73
C PHE A 137 3.89 -9.11 -8.02
N ALA A 138 2.61 -9.48 -7.88
CA ALA A 138 1.71 -9.67 -9.02
C ALA A 138 1.59 -8.40 -9.89
N SER A 139 1.48 -7.22 -9.25
CA SER A 139 1.33 -5.96 -9.96
C SER A 139 2.61 -5.49 -10.66
N VAL A 140 3.77 -5.66 -10.02
CA VAL A 140 5.06 -5.24 -10.61
C VAL A 140 5.48 -6.15 -11.77
N GLN A 141 5.06 -7.41 -11.79
CA GLN A 141 5.26 -8.30 -12.94
C GLN A 141 4.49 -7.84 -14.19
N GLN A 142 3.43 -7.04 -14.03
CA GLN A 142 2.71 -6.45 -15.15
C GLN A 142 3.53 -5.32 -15.78
N LYS A 143 3.50 -5.22 -17.11
CA LYS A 143 4.24 -4.17 -17.84
C LYS A 143 3.84 -2.77 -17.40
N GLY A 144 4.84 -1.96 -17.03
CA GLY A 144 4.68 -0.54 -16.75
C GLY A 144 4.36 -0.17 -15.31
N TYR A 145 4.23 -1.15 -14.40
CA TYR A 145 4.09 -0.87 -12.98
C TYR A 145 5.45 -0.79 -12.28
N ALA A 146 5.59 0.21 -11.43
CA ALA A 146 6.73 0.38 -10.54
C ALA A 146 6.25 0.51 -9.10
N CYS A 147 7.05 0.00 -8.15
CA CYS A 147 6.82 0.22 -6.74
C CYS A 147 7.74 1.34 -6.25
N VAL A 148 7.16 2.45 -5.82
CA VAL A 148 7.89 3.66 -5.42
C VAL A 148 7.62 4.01 -3.96
N CYS A 149 8.62 4.61 -3.29
CA CYS A 149 8.44 5.16 -1.96
C CYS A 149 7.90 6.59 -2.06
N LEU A 150 6.79 6.89 -1.35
CA LEU A 150 6.16 8.21 -1.34
C LEU A 150 6.57 9.05 -0.14
N SER A 151 6.63 8.45 1.03
CA SER A 151 6.96 9.19 2.26
C SER A 151 7.46 8.28 3.38
N LEU A 152 8.27 8.87 4.26
CA LEU A 152 8.60 8.34 5.58
C LEU A 152 7.90 9.20 6.64
N TYR A 153 7.30 8.58 7.64
CA TYR A 153 6.55 9.28 8.67
C TYR A 153 6.53 8.54 10.01
N TRP A 154 6.22 9.27 11.05
CA TRP A 154 6.00 8.72 12.37
C TRP A 154 4.57 8.21 12.52
N SER A 155 4.42 6.95 12.89
CA SER A 155 3.17 6.35 13.35
C SER A 155 3.34 5.95 14.82
N LYS A 156 2.82 6.78 15.71
CA LYS A 156 3.11 6.71 17.14
C LYS A 156 4.64 6.83 17.39
N HIS A 157 5.29 5.76 17.87
CA HIS A 157 6.74 5.69 18.12
C HIS A 157 7.52 4.90 17.06
N LEU A 158 6.82 4.43 16.01
CA LEU A 158 7.41 3.65 14.92
C LEU A 158 7.58 4.52 13.67
N ILE A 159 8.63 4.25 12.91
CA ILE A 159 8.83 4.85 11.59
C ILE A 159 8.20 3.92 10.56
N LYS A 160 7.32 4.48 9.74
CA LYS A 160 6.62 3.80 8.66
C LYS A 160 7.00 4.40 7.31
N CYS A 161 6.92 3.58 6.27
CA CYS A 161 7.10 3.96 4.89
C CYS A 161 5.77 3.81 4.14
N GLU A 162 5.32 4.88 3.50
CA GLU A 162 4.24 4.82 2.52
C GLU A 162 4.85 4.46 1.17
N ILE A 163 4.51 3.30 0.65
CA ILE A 163 4.90 2.85 -0.68
C ILE A 163 3.69 2.79 -1.59
N ALA A 164 3.90 2.90 -2.88
CA ALA A 164 2.81 2.88 -3.84
C ALA A 164 3.16 2.14 -5.12
N LEU A 165 2.14 1.51 -5.70
CA LEU A 165 2.15 1.06 -7.07
C LEU A 165 1.79 2.23 -7.97
N GLY A 166 2.61 2.50 -8.94
CA GLY A 166 2.41 3.55 -9.90
C GLY A 166 2.77 3.15 -11.31
N LYS A 167 2.07 3.72 -12.26
CA LYS A 167 2.38 3.63 -13.68
C LYS A 167 3.12 4.89 -14.12
N GLY A 168 4.25 4.75 -14.80
CA GLY A 168 5.03 5.89 -15.28
C GLY A 168 4.19 6.80 -16.19
N LYS A 169 4.20 8.10 -15.92
CA LYS A 169 3.55 9.12 -16.76
C LYS A 169 4.38 9.34 -18.02
N LYS A 170 3.69 9.49 -19.15
CA LYS A 170 4.34 9.97 -20.38
C LYS A 170 4.65 11.45 -20.25
N GLU A 171 5.57 11.94 -21.06
CA GLU A 171 6.04 13.33 -20.95
C GLU A 171 4.94 14.38 -21.18
N TYR A 172 4.00 14.12 -22.09
CA TYR A 172 2.86 14.98 -22.30
C TYR A 172 1.90 15.03 -21.11
N ASP A 173 1.71 13.91 -20.39
CA ASP A 173 0.90 13.85 -19.16
C ASP A 173 1.54 14.67 -18.03
N LYS A 174 2.87 14.69 -17.94
CA LYS A 174 3.61 15.50 -16.97
C LYS A 174 3.37 16.97 -17.22
N ARG A 175 3.51 17.43 -18.48
CA ARG A 175 3.27 18.82 -18.89
C ARG A 175 1.82 19.26 -18.64
N HIS A 176 0.86 18.36 -18.86
CA HIS A 176 -0.56 18.66 -18.57
C HIS A 176 -0.78 18.84 -17.06
N THR A 177 -0.27 17.94 -16.26
CA THR A 177 -0.36 18.00 -14.79
C THR A 177 0.30 19.27 -14.22
N GLU A 178 1.39 19.76 -14.82
CA GLU A 178 2.04 21.01 -14.43
C GLU A 178 1.16 22.22 -14.73
N ARG A 179 0.61 22.30 -15.94
CA ARG A 179 -0.29 23.38 -16.33
C ARG A 179 -1.54 23.43 -15.43
N GLU A 180 -2.16 22.30 -15.13
CA GLU A 180 -3.29 22.24 -14.21
C GLU A 180 -2.92 22.79 -12.82
N ARG A 181 -1.78 22.36 -12.28
CA ARG A 181 -1.32 22.86 -10.97
C ARG A 181 -1.05 24.35 -10.94
N ASP A 182 -0.53 24.90 -12.04
CA ASP A 182 -0.26 26.33 -12.13
C ASP A 182 -1.56 27.12 -12.26
N SER A 183 -2.51 26.66 -13.08
CA SER A 183 -3.87 27.20 -13.13
C SER A 183 -4.56 27.20 -11.76
N ASP A 184 -4.51 26.08 -11.04
CA ASP A 184 -5.10 25.97 -9.70
C ASP A 184 -4.46 26.96 -8.71
N ARG A 185 -3.13 27.16 -8.79
CA ARG A 185 -2.43 28.14 -7.96
C ARG A 185 -2.85 29.57 -8.27
N GLU A 186 -3.03 29.89 -9.55
CA GLU A 186 -3.48 31.20 -9.99
C GLU A 186 -4.91 31.48 -9.52
N LEU A 187 -5.81 30.51 -9.69
CA LEU A 187 -7.19 30.60 -9.18
C LEU A 187 -7.22 30.81 -7.66
N GLN A 188 -6.44 30.05 -6.90
CA GLN A 188 -6.36 30.20 -5.45
C GLN A 188 -5.81 31.58 -5.04
N ARG A 189 -4.83 32.12 -5.78
CA ARG A 189 -4.32 33.49 -5.54
C ARG A 189 -5.38 34.53 -5.82
N ALA A 190 -6.10 34.39 -6.94
CA ALA A 190 -7.16 35.33 -7.32
C ALA A 190 -8.31 35.35 -6.30
N VAL A 191 -8.76 34.18 -5.84
CA VAL A 191 -9.80 34.06 -4.81
C VAL A 191 -9.35 34.69 -3.49
N ARG A 192 -8.10 34.45 -3.08
CA ARG A 192 -7.56 35.01 -1.83
C ARG A 192 -7.39 36.54 -1.90
N ASN A 193 -7.10 37.11 -3.06
CA ASN A 193 -6.96 38.55 -3.21
C ASN A 193 -8.32 39.24 -3.21
N LYS A 194 -9.37 38.65 -3.84
CA LYS A 194 -10.75 39.18 -3.76
C LYS A 194 -11.29 39.27 -2.33
N GLY A 195 -11.00 38.28 -1.48
CA GLY A 195 -11.42 38.31 -0.08
C GLY A 195 -10.63 39.28 0.83
N LYS A 196 -9.75 40.11 0.29
CA LYS A 196 -9.03 41.17 1.02
C LYS A 196 -9.48 42.58 0.65
N GLU A 197 -10.31 42.69 -0.39
CA GLU A 197 -10.83 43.97 -0.89
C GLU A 197 -12.24 44.26 -0.35
N ASP A 198 -12.88 43.29 0.32
CA ASP A 198 -14.12 43.43 1.09
C ASP A 198 -13.80 43.55 2.61
#